data_931abe8254fc802587bfec38e506c65e
#
_entry.id   931abe8254fc802587bfec38e506c65e
#
_cell.length_a   1.000
_cell.length_b   1.000
_cell.length_c   1.000
_cell.angle_alpha   90.00
_cell.angle_beta   90.00
_cell.angle_gamma   90.00
#
_symmetry.space_group_name_H-M   'P 1'
#
loop_
_entity.id
_entity.type
_entity.pdbx_description
1 polymer ?
#
loop_
_entity_poly.entity_id
_entity_poly.type
_entity_poly.pdbx_seq_one_letter_code
_entity_poly.pdbx_strand_id
1 'polypeptide(L)'
;MNDSKSLLHALIAAAWLATPLAVAQTKDLEVVPANPDARVQLDIRINQHTVAIGDEVQFDFISSADGYVTLWDVGTSGRVSRIYPNELGGDSRVRAGVGYGAGGPNDAFAFRVGGPPGMEDVYLVWT
;
A
#
# COMPACT_ATOMS: atom_id res chain seq x y z
N MET A 1 -54.33 17.85 -5.69
CA MET A 1 -53.78 17.57 -4.39
C MET A 1 -52.76 16.44 -4.39
N ASN A 2 -52.95 15.45 -5.22
CA ASN A 2 -51.96 14.39 -5.37
C ASN A 2 -50.73 14.82 -6.17
N ASP A 3 -50.85 15.89 -6.94
CA ASP A 3 -49.82 16.37 -7.85
C ASP A 3 -48.59 16.91 -7.09
N SER A 4 -48.79 17.54 -5.94
CA SER A 4 -47.68 18.03 -5.14
C SER A 4 -46.85 16.91 -4.53
N LYS A 5 -47.49 15.79 -4.19
CA LYS A 5 -46.79 14.62 -3.70
C LYS A 5 -46.00 13.93 -4.81
N SER A 6 -46.56 13.85 -5.99
CA SER A 6 -45.88 13.30 -7.16
C SER A 6 -44.69 14.11 -7.59
N LEU A 7 -44.79 15.46 -7.53
CA LEU A 7 -43.70 16.37 -7.81
C LEU A 7 -42.57 16.22 -6.78
N LEU A 8 -42.93 16.04 -5.52
CA LEU A 8 -41.94 15.83 -4.46
C LEU A 8 -41.15 14.54 -4.67
N HIS A 9 -41.82 13.48 -5.06
CA HIS A 9 -41.14 12.21 -5.38
C HIS A 9 -40.21 12.34 -6.58
N ALA A 10 -40.62 13.08 -7.61
CA ALA A 10 -39.79 13.32 -8.79
C ALA A 10 -38.54 14.13 -8.43
N LEU A 11 -38.63 15.12 -7.55
CA LEU A 11 -37.51 15.91 -7.07
C LEU A 11 -36.53 15.05 -6.25
N ILE A 12 -37.03 14.17 -5.41
CA ILE A 12 -36.20 13.25 -4.64
C ILE A 12 -35.45 12.30 -5.60
N ALA A 13 -36.11 11.74 -6.60
CA ALA A 13 -35.48 10.90 -7.59
C ALA A 13 -34.38 11.66 -8.37
N ALA A 14 -34.64 12.89 -8.75
CA ALA A 14 -33.64 13.74 -9.40
C ALA A 14 -32.42 14.02 -8.50
N ALA A 15 -32.63 14.24 -7.20
CA ALA A 15 -31.55 14.41 -6.26
C ALA A 15 -30.68 13.14 -6.13
N TRP A 16 -31.27 11.97 -6.19
CA TRP A 16 -30.55 10.71 -6.23
C TRP A 16 -29.70 10.56 -7.48
N LEU A 17 -30.22 10.92 -8.64
CA LEU A 17 -29.50 10.89 -9.92
C LEU A 17 -28.38 11.95 -9.96
N ALA A 18 -28.53 13.03 -9.24
CA ALA A 18 -27.53 14.10 -9.14
C ALA A 18 -26.45 13.82 -8.10
N THR A 19 -26.59 12.76 -7.28
CA THR A 19 -25.54 12.38 -6.32
C THR A 19 -24.32 11.90 -7.09
N PRO A 20 -23.17 12.58 -6.98
CA PRO A 20 -21.97 12.15 -7.67
C PRO A 20 -21.56 10.77 -7.19
N LEU A 21 -21.19 9.90 -8.13
CA LEU A 21 -20.56 8.65 -7.81
C LEU A 21 -19.27 8.95 -7.03
N ALA A 22 -19.13 8.36 -5.86
CA ALA A 22 -17.91 8.46 -5.11
C ALA A 22 -16.77 7.83 -5.91
N VAL A 23 -15.79 8.64 -6.31
CA VAL A 23 -14.57 8.15 -6.93
C VAL A 23 -13.67 7.69 -5.80
N ALA A 24 -13.27 6.41 -5.81
CA ALA A 24 -12.31 5.88 -4.86
C ALA A 24 -11.00 6.66 -4.99
N GLN A 25 -10.50 7.17 -3.87
CA GLN A 25 -9.18 7.77 -3.83
C GLN A 25 -8.14 6.67 -3.90
N THR A 26 -7.20 6.81 -4.80
CA THR A 26 -6.15 5.83 -5.05
C THR A 26 -4.77 6.39 -4.76
N LYS A 27 -3.86 5.50 -4.53
CA LYS A 27 -2.45 5.79 -4.32
C LYS A 27 -1.62 4.83 -5.17
N ASP A 28 -0.58 5.35 -5.79
CA ASP A 28 0.41 4.56 -6.51
C ASP A 28 1.58 4.25 -5.58
N LEU A 29 1.89 2.98 -5.47
CA LEU A 29 3.00 2.48 -4.67
C LEU A 29 4.08 1.98 -5.61
N GLU A 30 5.29 2.49 -5.45
CA GLU A 30 6.44 2.11 -6.25
C GLU A 30 7.51 1.50 -5.36
N VAL A 31 7.97 0.32 -5.74
CA VAL A 31 9.17 -0.26 -5.15
C VAL A 31 10.38 0.25 -5.91
N VAL A 32 11.33 0.82 -5.18
CA VAL A 32 12.50 1.42 -5.80
C VAL A 32 13.45 0.32 -6.25
N PRO A 33 13.87 0.32 -7.53
CA PRO A 33 14.74 -0.69 -8.07
C PRO A 33 16.06 -0.77 -7.32
N ALA A 34 16.57 -1.99 -7.13
CA ALA A 34 17.88 -2.22 -6.56
C ALA A 34 18.98 -1.65 -7.47
N ASN A 35 20.06 -1.18 -6.86
CA ASN A 35 21.25 -0.81 -7.60
C ASN A 35 21.89 -2.08 -8.19
N PRO A 36 21.98 -2.22 -9.54
CA PRO A 36 22.53 -3.42 -10.16
C PRO A 36 24.03 -3.63 -9.88
N ASP A 37 24.74 -2.56 -9.51
CA ASP A 37 26.16 -2.63 -9.16
C ASP A 37 26.39 -2.92 -7.67
N ALA A 38 25.35 -3.05 -6.90
CA ALA A 38 25.46 -3.37 -5.49
C ALA A 38 26.02 -4.79 -5.28
N ARG A 39 26.85 -4.94 -4.27
CA ARG A 39 27.43 -6.24 -3.90
C ARG A 39 26.35 -7.26 -3.51
N VAL A 40 25.29 -6.80 -2.85
CA VAL A 40 24.13 -7.60 -2.48
C VAL A 40 22.97 -7.19 -3.37
N GLN A 41 22.39 -8.16 -4.04
CA GLN A 41 21.23 -7.94 -4.88
C GLN A 41 19.95 -8.16 -4.07
N LEU A 42 19.04 -7.23 -4.19
CA LEU A 42 17.73 -7.27 -3.55
C LEU A 42 16.64 -7.25 -4.62
N ASP A 43 15.66 -8.12 -4.49
CA ASP A 43 14.43 -8.08 -5.28
C ASP A 43 13.27 -7.85 -4.32
N ILE A 44 12.42 -6.89 -4.64
CA ILE A 44 11.21 -6.58 -3.89
C ILE A 44 10.03 -6.46 -4.84
N ARG A 45 8.91 -7.01 -4.44
CA ARG A 45 7.65 -6.96 -5.19
C ARG A 45 6.52 -6.55 -4.27
N ILE A 46 5.56 -5.88 -4.84
CA ILE A 46 4.30 -5.53 -4.20
C ILE A 46 3.16 -6.20 -4.96
N ASN A 47 2.16 -6.68 -4.24
CA ASN A 47 1.03 -7.38 -4.87
C ASN A 47 0.12 -6.47 -5.70
N GLN A 48 0.08 -5.18 -5.39
CA GLN A 48 -0.71 -4.17 -6.13
C GLN A 48 0.05 -2.85 -6.17
N HIS A 49 0.21 -2.26 -7.35
CA HIS A 49 0.87 -0.96 -7.53
C HIS A 49 -0.10 0.21 -7.38
N THR A 50 -1.33 0.07 -7.86
CA THR A 50 -2.38 1.08 -7.69
C THR A 50 -3.44 0.50 -6.76
N VAL A 51 -3.68 1.20 -5.65
CA VAL A 51 -4.55 0.73 -4.59
C VAL A 51 -5.50 1.82 -4.14
N ALA A 52 -6.68 1.45 -3.70
CA ALA A 52 -7.58 2.38 -3.02
C ALA A 52 -7.07 2.66 -1.61
N ILE A 53 -7.25 3.90 -1.14
CA ILE A 53 -6.97 4.24 0.25
C ILE A 53 -7.86 3.38 1.16
N GLY A 54 -7.25 2.72 2.13
CA GLY A 54 -7.90 1.74 3.00
C GLY A 54 -7.64 0.29 2.63
N ASP A 55 -7.15 0.01 1.41
CA ASP A 55 -6.76 -1.33 1.00
C ASP A 55 -5.48 -1.79 1.71
N GLU A 56 -5.29 -3.09 1.75
CA GLU A 56 -4.10 -3.72 2.29
C GLU A 56 -3.18 -4.16 1.16
N VAL A 57 -1.88 -4.03 1.38
CA VAL A 57 -0.83 -4.48 0.46
C VAL A 57 0.14 -5.42 1.16
N GLN A 58 0.79 -6.24 0.36
CA GLN A 58 1.79 -7.21 0.79
C GLN A 58 3.05 -7.03 -0.04
N PHE A 59 4.19 -7.15 0.62
CA PHE A 59 5.50 -7.15 -0.02
C PHE A 59 6.12 -8.53 0.04
N ASP A 60 6.78 -8.92 -1.03
CA ASP A 60 7.64 -10.09 -1.10
C ASP A 60 9.06 -9.66 -1.46
N PHE A 61 10.05 -10.24 -0.84
CA PHE A 61 11.43 -9.86 -1.08
C PHE A 61 12.39 -11.03 -0.94
N ILE A 62 13.52 -10.91 -1.61
CA ILE A 62 14.61 -11.88 -1.59
C ILE A 62 15.94 -11.12 -1.62
N SER A 63 16.94 -11.65 -0.91
CA SER A 63 18.30 -11.12 -0.88
C SER A 63 19.27 -12.16 -1.41
N SER A 64 20.31 -11.72 -2.09
CA SER A 64 21.40 -12.60 -2.54
C SER A 64 22.39 -12.99 -1.44
N ALA A 65 22.28 -12.38 -0.25
CA ALA A 65 23.16 -12.64 0.88
C ALA A 65 22.40 -12.70 2.20
N ASP A 66 22.94 -13.43 3.15
CA ASP A 66 22.47 -13.40 4.53
C ASP A 66 22.63 -12.00 5.12
N GLY A 67 21.70 -11.61 5.95
CA GLY A 67 21.76 -10.30 6.60
C GLY A 67 20.43 -9.92 7.23
N TYR A 68 20.20 -8.62 7.28
CA TYR A 68 19.00 -8.04 7.87
C TYR A 68 18.38 -7.06 6.89
N VAL A 69 17.06 -7.01 6.84
CA VAL A 69 16.32 -6.10 5.98
C VAL A 69 15.35 -5.24 6.76
N THR A 70 15.13 -4.05 6.25
CA THR A 70 14.09 -3.13 6.70
C THR A 70 13.35 -2.59 5.49
N LEU A 71 12.03 -2.40 5.64
CA LEU A 71 11.21 -1.69 4.66
C LEU A 71 10.94 -0.28 5.15
N TRP A 72 11.15 0.67 4.27
CA TRP A 72 10.92 2.09 4.51
C TRP A 72 9.93 2.62 3.49
N ASP A 73 9.01 3.42 3.97
CA ASP A 73 8.01 4.11 3.18
C ASP A 73 8.31 5.60 3.16
N VAL A 74 8.38 6.17 1.96
CA VAL A 74 8.40 7.62 1.75
C VAL A 74 7.03 8.02 1.26
N GLY A 75 6.23 8.56 2.15
CA GLY A 75 4.85 8.92 1.89
C GLY A 75 4.71 10.08 0.91
N THR A 76 3.51 10.27 0.41
CA THR A 76 3.15 11.37 -0.51
C THR A 76 3.51 12.75 0.07
N SER A 77 3.46 12.90 1.39
CA SER A 77 3.85 14.14 2.09
C SER A 77 5.37 14.29 2.27
N GLY A 78 6.17 13.31 1.86
CA GLY A 78 7.61 13.27 2.10
C GLY A 78 8.01 12.68 3.45
N ARG A 79 7.04 12.25 4.26
CA ARG A 79 7.34 11.59 5.55
C ARG A 79 7.98 10.23 5.31
N VAL A 80 9.08 9.97 6.01
CA VAL A 80 9.80 8.70 5.96
C VAL A 80 9.47 7.89 7.20
N SER A 81 9.06 6.64 7.00
CA SER A 81 8.68 5.75 8.09
C SER A 81 9.22 4.34 7.84
N ARG A 82 9.79 3.71 8.88
CA ARG A 82 10.06 2.29 8.82
C ARG A 82 8.77 1.52 9.02
N ILE A 83 8.40 0.68 8.07
CA ILE A 83 7.18 -0.12 8.11
C ILE A 83 7.42 -1.59 8.43
N TYR A 84 8.66 -2.08 8.30
CA TYR A 84 9.00 -3.46 8.62
C TYR A 84 10.47 -3.59 9.06
N PRO A 85 10.80 -4.35 10.08
CA PRO A 85 9.87 -4.86 11.08
C PRO A 85 9.20 -3.72 11.85
N ASN A 86 8.08 -3.99 12.48
CA ASN A 86 7.31 -2.99 13.23
C ASN A 86 6.96 -3.51 14.64
N GLU A 87 6.25 -2.69 15.41
CA GLU A 87 5.90 -3.01 16.80
C GLU A 87 5.01 -4.26 16.94
N LEU A 88 4.28 -4.62 15.89
CA LEU A 88 3.37 -5.76 15.90
C LEU A 88 4.04 -7.07 15.49
N GLY A 89 5.23 -7.01 14.90
CA GLY A 89 5.99 -8.20 14.51
C GLY A 89 6.94 -7.98 13.36
N GLY A 90 7.43 -9.09 12.84
CA GLY A 90 8.40 -9.17 11.76
C GLY A 90 9.78 -9.57 12.25
N ASP A 91 10.45 -10.39 11.44
CA ASP A 91 11.84 -10.76 11.65
C ASP A 91 12.66 -10.15 10.50
N SER A 92 13.59 -9.28 10.84
CA SER A 92 14.44 -8.61 9.85
C SER A 92 15.50 -9.54 9.24
N ARG A 93 15.74 -10.69 9.84
CA ARG A 93 16.78 -11.62 9.38
C ARG A 93 16.40 -12.29 8.07
N VAL A 94 17.32 -12.29 7.12
CA VAL A 94 17.15 -12.95 5.83
C VAL A 94 18.32 -13.88 5.53
N ARG A 95 18.04 -14.94 4.80
CA ARG A 95 19.05 -15.86 4.25
C ARG A 95 19.12 -15.70 2.75
N ALA A 96 20.32 -15.85 2.22
CA ALA A 96 20.58 -15.78 0.78
C ALA A 96 19.66 -16.72 -0.01
N GLY A 97 19.00 -16.20 -1.02
CA GLY A 97 18.16 -16.94 -1.93
C GLY A 97 16.81 -17.41 -1.37
N VAL A 98 16.45 -17.02 -0.16
CA VAL A 98 15.17 -17.37 0.46
C VAL A 98 14.19 -16.23 0.30
N GLY A 99 12.97 -16.54 -0.16
CA GLY A 99 11.89 -15.57 -0.26
C GLY A 99 11.21 -15.33 1.09
N TYR A 100 10.91 -14.07 1.36
CA TYR A 100 10.19 -13.61 2.56
C TYR A 100 9.03 -12.72 2.16
N GLY A 101 8.01 -12.65 3.01
CA GLY A 101 6.86 -11.76 2.84
C GLY A 101 6.63 -10.90 4.06
N ALA A 102 6.03 -9.76 3.86
CA ALA A 102 5.61 -8.85 4.92
C ALA A 102 4.21 -8.31 4.65
N GLY A 103 3.36 -8.32 5.67
CA GLY A 103 1.96 -7.87 5.58
C GLY A 103 1.01 -8.91 5.00
N GLY A 104 1.43 -10.16 4.90
CA GLY A 104 0.61 -11.26 4.40
C GLY A 104 -0.32 -11.86 5.47
N PRO A 105 -1.16 -12.84 5.08
CA PRO A 105 -2.19 -13.39 5.95
C PRO A 105 -1.66 -14.12 7.19
N ASN A 106 -0.40 -14.54 7.17
CA ASN A 106 0.25 -15.23 8.30
C ASN A 106 0.97 -14.28 9.25
N ASP A 107 1.02 -12.98 8.93
CA ASP A 107 1.63 -11.99 9.80
C ASP A 107 0.64 -11.47 10.84
N ALA A 108 1.16 -11.01 11.98
CA ALA A 108 0.36 -10.40 13.04
C ALA A 108 -0.09 -8.96 12.71
N PHE A 109 0.28 -8.45 11.55
CA PHE A 109 0.01 -7.10 11.08
C PHE A 109 -0.33 -7.10 9.60
N ALA A 110 -0.96 -6.02 9.14
CA ALA A 110 -1.20 -5.74 7.74
C ALA A 110 -0.77 -4.31 7.42
N PHE A 111 -0.35 -4.08 6.18
CA PHE A 111 -0.06 -2.74 5.69
C PHE A 111 -1.30 -2.15 5.04
N ARG A 112 -1.95 -1.25 5.75
CA ARG A 112 -3.09 -0.52 5.23
C ARG A 112 -2.66 0.80 4.62
N VAL A 113 -3.06 1.02 3.38
CA VAL A 113 -2.73 2.24 2.64
C VAL A 113 -3.51 3.42 3.20
N GLY A 114 -2.80 4.42 3.70
CA GLY A 114 -3.37 5.66 4.21
C GLY A 114 -3.34 6.79 3.19
N GLY A 115 -4.12 7.86 3.46
CA GLY A 115 -4.08 9.10 2.68
C GLY A 115 -2.88 9.98 3.06
N PRO A 116 -2.65 11.08 2.28
CA PRO A 116 -3.42 11.52 1.13
C PRO A 116 -3.16 10.69 -0.14
N PRO A 117 -4.00 10.84 -1.19
CA PRO A 117 -3.74 10.26 -2.51
C PRO A 117 -2.43 10.78 -3.08
N GLY A 118 -1.83 10.01 -3.98
CA GLY A 118 -0.58 10.37 -4.63
C GLY A 118 0.35 9.17 -4.77
N MET A 119 1.63 9.43 -4.87
CA MET A 119 2.66 8.42 -5.02
C MET A 119 3.41 8.21 -3.70
N GLU A 120 3.71 6.96 -3.40
CA GLU A 120 4.61 6.57 -2.32
C GLU A 120 5.72 5.69 -2.88
N ASP A 121 6.92 5.86 -2.36
CA ASP A 121 8.06 5.03 -2.67
C ASP A 121 8.38 4.11 -1.50
N VAL A 122 8.60 2.84 -1.80
CA VAL A 122 8.99 1.84 -0.80
C VAL A 122 10.40 1.33 -1.09
N TYR A 123 11.23 1.38 -0.06
CA TYR A 123 12.63 0.98 -0.12
C TYR A 123 12.86 -0.25 0.74
N LEU A 124 13.57 -1.23 0.19
CA LEU A 124 14.14 -2.33 0.96
C LEU A 124 15.61 -2.03 1.23
N VAL A 125 15.99 -2.02 2.49
CA VAL A 125 17.37 -1.77 2.92
C VAL A 125 17.93 -3.03 3.56
N TRP A 126 19.10 -3.45 3.10
CA TRP A 126 19.83 -4.58 3.63
C TRP A 126 21.08 -4.12 4.39
N THR A 127 21.35 -4.75 5.49
CA THR A 127 22.56 -4.56 6.28
C THR A 127 23.18 -5.88 6.71
#